data_75a74913a92c90267c7c978f148f8896
#
_entry.id   75a74913a92c90267c7c978f148f8896
#
_cell.length_a   1.000
_cell.length_b   1.000
_cell.length_c   1.000
_cell.angle_alpha   90.00
_cell.angle_beta   90.00
_cell.angle_gamma   90.00
#
_symmetry.space_group_name_H-M   'P 1'
#
loop_
_entity.id
_entity.type
_entity.pdbx_description
1 polymer ?
#
loop_
_entity_poly.entity_id
_entity_poly.type
_entity_poly.pdbx_seq_one_letter_code
_entity_poly.pdbx_strand_id
1 'polypeptide(L)'
;METERLQLRPWREEDAEGLHLLASDPEVGPRAGWSPHRNIGESREVIRTLLNNDHTWAIRLGRRQPACENSSSPIVGCICYYLPSESNIGIGPHDAEVGYWVGRPWWNQGIATEALRLIIDYCFIEKGFHTLWADYRPDNPASGRVLQKCGFRDTGRQNLISHLAIGADRPVKVMRLDRPTSNHKE
;
A
#
# COMPACT_ATOMS: atom_id res chain seq x y z
N MET A 1 0.66 13.60 -3.69
CA MET A 1 1.95 13.55 -2.96
C MET A 1 3.02 13.10 -3.93
N GLU A 2 4.24 13.59 -3.83
CA GLU A 2 5.30 13.23 -4.78
C GLU A 2 6.70 13.31 -4.17
N THR A 3 7.63 12.58 -4.75
CA THR A 3 9.07 12.67 -4.58
C THR A 3 9.72 12.94 -5.93
N GLU A 4 11.04 12.92 -6.02
CA GLU A 4 11.73 12.99 -7.32
C GLU A 4 11.41 11.80 -8.24
N ARG A 5 11.17 10.61 -7.67
CA ARG A 5 10.98 9.37 -8.42
C ARG A 5 9.54 8.92 -8.52
N LEU A 6 8.68 9.29 -7.57
CA LEU A 6 7.32 8.78 -7.44
C LEU A 6 6.28 9.90 -7.39
N GLN A 7 5.11 9.61 -7.91
CA GLN A 7 3.89 10.38 -7.74
C GLN A 7 2.79 9.48 -7.21
N LEU A 8 2.16 9.87 -6.10
CA LEU A 8 0.94 9.25 -5.57
C LEU A 8 -0.25 10.12 -5.97
N ARG A 9 -1.15 9.57 -6.77
CA ARG A 9 -2.38 10.24 -7.18
C ARG A 9 -3.61 9.33 -7.06
N PRO A 10 -4.82 9.89 -6.95
CA PRO A 10 -6.05 9.10 -6.99
C PRO A 10 -6.10 8.21 -8.24
N TRP A 11 -6.71 7.05 -8.08
CA TRP A 11 -6.99 6.14 -9.18
C TRP A 11 -8.02 6.74 -10.13
N ARG A 12 -7.97 6.36 -11.40
CA ARG A 12 -8.89 6.76 -12.45
C ARG A 12 -9.26 5.55 -13.29
N GLU A 13 -10.44 5.56 -13.91
CA GLU A 13 -10.88 4.42 -14.73
C GLU A 13 -9.95 4.13 -15.93
N GLU A 14 -9.32 5.18 -16.49
CA GLU A 14 -8.32 5.03 -17.54
C GLU A 14 -7.05 4.26 -17.12
N ASP A 15 -6.85 4.05 -15.83
CA ASP A 15 -5.73 3.27 -15.29
C ASP A 15 -5.94 1.75 -15.38
N ALA A 16 -7.11 1.31 -15.84
CA ALA A 16 -7.49 -0.10 -15.83
C ALA A 16 -6.51 -1.01 -16.60
N GLU A 17 -5.94 -0.54 -17.70
CA GLU A 17 -4.93 -1.29 -18.45
C GLU A 17 -3.63 -1.42 -17.66
N GLY A 18 -3.16 -0.31 -17.07
CA GLY A 18 -1.97 -0.31 -16.22
C GLY A 18 -2.14 -1.17 -14.96
N LEU A 19 -3.32 -1.12 -14.34
CA LEU A 19 -3.64 -1.99 -13.21
C LEU A 19 -3.66 -3.46 -13.64
N HIS A 20 -4.33 -3.79 -14.75
CA HIS A 20 -4.42 -5.16 -15.24
C HIS A 20 -3.05 -5.76 -15.52
N LEU A 21 -2.15 -5.01 -16.16
CA LEU A 21 -0.79 -5.45 -16.47
C LEU A 21 -0.04 -5.92 -15.22
N LEU A 22 -0.23 -5.25 -14.08
CA LEU A 22 0.43 -5.59 -12.82
C LEU A 22 -0.37 -6.60 -11.99
N ALA A 23 -1.69 -6.46 -11.97
CA ALA A 23 -2.58 -7.24 -11.12
C ALA A 23 -2.92 -8.62 -11.69
N SER A 24 -2.67 -8.88 -12.96
CA SER A 24 -2.79 -10.22 -13.55
C SER A 24 -1.57 -11.11 -13.26
N ASP A 25 -0.46 -10.55 -12.77
CA ASP A 25 0.73 -11.34 -12.41
C ASP A 25 0.41 -12.25 -11.20
N PRO A 26 0.59 -13.59 -11.34
CA PRO A 26 0.25 -14.55 -10.29
C PRO A 26 1.12 -14.43 -9.03
N GLU A 27 2.22 -13.70 -9.07
CA GLU A 27 3.07 -13.44 -7.92
C GLU A 27 2.67 -12.20 -7.12
N VAL A 28 1.89 -11.26 -7.69
CA VAL A 28 1.53 -9.99 -7.04
C VAL A 28 0.30 -10.16 -6.16
N GLY A 29 -0.84 -10.50 -6.75
CA GLY A 29 -2.12 -10.61 -6.05
C GLY A 29 -2.09 -11.52 -4.82
N PRO A 30 -1.65 -12.79 -4.95
CA PRO A 30 -1.63 -13.73 -3.82
C PRO A 30 -0.75 -13.29 -2.64
N ARG A 31 0.29 -12.49 -2.88
CA ARG A 31 1.13 -11.90 -1.81
C ARG A 31 0.45 -10.74 -1.11
N ALA A 32 -0.46 -10.06 -1.80
CA ALA A 32 -1.21 -8.92 -1.28
C ALA A 32 -2.64 -9.29 -0.81
N GLY A 33 -3.04 -10.57 -0.95
CA GLY A 33 -4.28 -11.09 -0.40
C GLY A 33 -5.46 -11.17 -1.37
N TRP A 34 -5.22 -11.05 -2.69
CA TRP A 34 -6.26 -11.12 -3.72
C TRP A 34 -5.84 -12.00 -4.91
N SER A 35 -6.82 -12.47 -5.69
CA SER A 35 -6.59 -13.31 -6.86
C SER A 35 -6.16 -12.48 -8.07
N PRO A 36 -5.27 -13.00 -8.95
CA PRO A 36 -4.89 -12.30 -10.17
C PRO A 36 -6.12 -11.86 -10.99
N HIS A 37 -6.10 -10.63 -11.50
CA HIS A 37 -7.18 -10.10 -12.32
C HIS A 37 -7.25 -10.84 -13.65
N ARG A 38 -8.44 -11.25 -14.04
CA ARG A 38 -8.68 -12.09 -15.24
C ARG A 38 -8.70 -11.29 -16.54
N ASN A 39 -9.10 -10.01 -16.47
CA ASN A 39 -9.21 -9.13 -17.63
C ASN A 39 -9.25 -7.65 -17.20
N ILE A 40 -9.16 -6.75 -18.20
CA ILE A 40 -9.17 -5.28 -17.98
C ILE A 40 -10.52 -4.81 -17.39
N GLY A 41 -11.62 -5.47 -17.74
CA GLY A 41 -12.95 -5.15 -17.21
C GLY A 41 -13.01 -5.35 -15.70
N GLU A 42 -12.46 -6.45 -15.19
CA GLU A 42 -12.32 -6.68 -13.75
C GLU A 42 -11.44 -5.61 -13.08
N SER A 43 -10.30 -5.26 -13.69
CA SER A 43 -9.45 -4.19 -13.19
C SER A 43 -10.17 -2.84 -13.13
N ARG A 44 -10.98 -2.50 -14.14
CA ARG A 44 -11.80 -1.28 -14.14
C ARG A 44 -12.84 -1.30 -13.03
N GLU A 45 -13.50 -2.44 -12.81
CA GLU A 45 -14.46 -2.59 -11.72
C GLU A 45 -13.80 -2.44 -10.35
N VAL A 46 -12.63 -3.04 -10.14
CA VAL A 46 -11.85 -2.88 -8.91
C VAL A 46 -11.48 -1.42 -8.68
N ILE A 47 -11.04 -0.68 -9.71
CA ILE A 47 -10.78 0.75 -9.58
C ILE A 47 -12.05 1.46 -9.10
N ARG A 48 -13.19 1.24 -9.76
CA ARG A 48 -14.45 1.93 -9.51
C ARG A 48 -15.00 1.66 -8.11
N THR A 49 -14.89 0.42 -7.63
CA THR A 49 -15.55 -0.02 -6.39
C THR A 49 -14.64 -0.03 -5.16
N LEU A 50 -13.33 -0.22 -5.34
CA LEU A 50 -12.41 -0.41 -4.22
C LEU A 50 -11.29 0.64 -4.15
N LEU A 51 -10.79 1.12 -5.29
CA LEU A 51 -9.60 1.98 -5.30
C LEU A 51 -9.93 3.47 -5.46
N ASN A 52 -11.10 3.82 -5.98
CA ASN A 52 -11.52 5.22 -6.18
C ASN A 52 -12.14 5.77 -4.89
N ASN A 53 -11.30 6.07 -3.93
CA ASN A 53 -11.66 6.67 -2.64
C ASN A 53 -10.56 7.66 -2.19
N ASP A 54 -10.79 8.37 -1.07
CA ASP A 54 -9.91 9.46 -0.59
C ASP A 54 -8.66 8.96 0.16
N HIS A 55 -8.50 7.66 0.33
CA HIS A 55 -7.39 7.05 1.10
C HIS A 55 -6.65 5.95 0.35
N THR A 56 -6.79 5.91 -1.00
CA THR A 56 -6.10 4.95 -1.86
C THR A 56 -5.50 5.65 -3.08
N TRP A 57 -4.21 5.42 -3.34
CA TRP A 57 -3.46 6.06 -4.42
C TRP A 57 -2.77 5.05 -5.33
N ALA A 58 -2.78 5.36 -6.62
CA ALA A 58 -1.87 4.75 -7.58
C ALA A 58 -0.46 5.29 -7.35
N ILE A 59 0.52 4.38 -7.25
CA ILE A 59 1.94 4.73 -7.27
C ILE A 59 2.38 4.79 -8.73
N ARG A 60 2.90 5.93 -9.17
CA ARG A 60 3.42 6.14 -10.52
C ARG A 60 4.88 6.56 -10.47
N LEU A 61 5.61 6.29 -11.55
CA LEU A 61 6.94 6.88 -11.71
C LEU A 61 6.81 8.39 -11.95
N GLY A 62 7.72 9.17 -11.38
CA GLY A 62 7.84 10.60 -11.64
C GLY A 62 8.26 10.89 -13.08
N ARG A 63 7.93 12.09 -13.59
CA ARG A 63 8.20 12.52 -14.98
C ARG A 63 9.68 12.55 -15.37
N ARG A 64 10.59 12.54 -14.42
CA ARG A 64 12.05 12.58 -14.65
C ARG A 64 12.69 11.21 -14.90
N GLN A 65 11.91 10.13 -14.97
CA GLN A 65 12.44 8.80 -15.25
C GLN A 65 12.52 8.57 -16.78
N PRO A 66 13.61 7.95 -17.30
CA PRO A 66 13.80 7.73 -18.76
C PRO A 66 12.67 6.93 -19.42
N ALA A 67 11.96 6.11 -18.65
CA ALA A 67 10.82 5.34 -19.14
C ALA A 67 9.56 6.19 -19.46
N CYS A 68 9.59 7.51 -19.23
CA CYS A 68 8.43 8.40 -19.30
C CYS A 68 8.48 9.40 -20.46
N GLU A 69 9.46 9.31 -21.38
CA GLU A 69 9.68 10.32 -22.42
C GLU A 69 8.56 10.42 -23.47
N ASN A 70 7.69 9.40 -23.62
CA ASN A 70 6.67 9.37 -24.67
C ASN A 70 5.26 8.89 -24.27
N SER A 71 4.97 8.72 -22.97
CA SER A 71 3.61 8.34 -22.52
C SER A 71 3.35 8.75 -21.09
N SER A 72 2.09 8.72 -20.67
CA SER A 72 1.71 8.89 -19.26
C SER A 72 2.56 7.97 -18.37
N SER A 73 3.22 8.53 -17.35
CA SER A 73 4.08 7.79 -16.40
C SER A 73 3.41 6.49 -15.95
N PRO A 74 4.10 5.33 -16.03
CA PRO A 74 3.49 4.04 -15.75
C PRO A 74 3.05 3.91 -14.29
N ILE A 75 1.95 3.21 -14.07
CA ILE A 75 1.55 2.75 -12.74
C ILE A 75 2.50 1.61 -12.35
N VAL A 76 2.98 1.66 -11.12
CA VAL A 76 3.94 0.67 -10.59
C VAL A 76 3.43 -0.05 -9.34
N GLY A 77 2.32 0.43 -8.75
CA GLY A 77 1.73 -0.16 -7.55
C GLY A 77 0.57 0.65 -7.00
N CYS A 78 0.19 0.30 -5.80
CA CYS A 78 -0.87 0.92 -5.01
C CYS A 78 -0.43 1.10 -3.57
N ILE A 79 -0.92 2.15 -2.93
CA ILE A 79 -0.75 2.39 -1.50
C ILE A 79 -2.02 3.00 -0.93
N CYS A 80 -2.37 2.62 0.29
CA CYS A 80 -3.58 3.11 0.97
C CYS A 80 -3.36 3.19 2.48
N TYR A 81 -4.32 3.81 3.16
CA TYR A 81 -4.57 3.53 4.56
C TYR A 81 -6.04 3.12 4.74
N TYR A 82 -6.30 2.35 5.78
CA TYR A 82 -7.63 1.92 6.20
C TYR A 82 -8.00 2.60 7.50
N LEU A 83 -9.25 3.03 7.60
CA LEU A 83 -9.85 3.53 8.84
C LEU A 83 -10.14 2.37 9.81
N PRO A 84 -10.38 2.64 11.11
CA PRO A 84 -10.67 1.59 12.10
C PRO A 84 -11.83 0.66 11.71
N SER A 85 -12.84 1.18 11.02
CA SER A 85 -13.98 0.39 10.52
C SER A 85 -13.66 -0.53 9.34
N GLU A 86 -12.54 -0.31 8.67
CA GLU A 86 -12.08 -1.05 7.49
C GLU A 86 -10.93 -2.01 7.82
N SER A 87 -10.30 -1.82 8.99
CA SER A 87 -9.14 -2.58 9.44
C SER A 87 -9.52 -4.00 9.89
N ASN A 88 -8.77 -4.99 9.43
CA ASN A 88 -8.93 -6.39 9.83
C ASN A 88 -8.09 -6.78 11.05
N ILE A 89 -7.21 -5.90 11.55
CA ILE A 89 -6.34 -6.18 12.69
C ILE A 89 -6.80 -5.54 14.01
N GLY A 90 -7.92 -4.80 13.98
CA GLY A 90 -8.47 -4.15 15.18
C GLY A 90 -7.55 -3.09 15.74
N ILE A 91 -7.74 -1.86 15.31
CA ILE A 91 -6.97 -0.67 15.67
C ILE A 91 -7.81 0.35 16.44
N GLY A 92 -7.17 1.31 17.08
CA GLY A 92 -7.83 2.35 17.86
C GLY A 92 -8.55 3.39 17.00
N PRO A 93 -9.46 4.20 17.59
CA PRO A 93 -10.30 5.16 16.84
C PRO A 93 -9.51 6.33 16.23
N HIS A 94 -8.28 6.57 16.69
CA HIS A 94 -7.40 7.63 16.17
C HIS A 94 -6.19 7.07 15.40
N ASP A 95 -6.27 5.83 15.00
CA ASP A 95 -5.21 5.09 14.30
C ASP A 95 -5.62 4.83 12.86
N ALA A 96 -4.65 4.44 12.03
CA ALA A 96 -4.90 3.93 10.69
C ALA A 96 -4.04 2.70 10.42
N GLU A 97 -4.51 1.82 9.56
CA GLU A 97 -3.72 0.70 9.05
C GLU A 97 -3.25 1.04 7.64
N VAL A 98 -1.96 0.85 7.33
CA VAL A 98 -1.42 1.11 5.99
C VAL A 98 -1.25 -0.17 5.21
N GLY A 99 -1.59 -0.12 3.91
CA GLY A 99 -1.45 -1.21 2.98
C GLY A 99 -0.79 -0.78 1.67
N TYR A 100 0.00 -1.66 1.06
CA TYR A 100 0.65 -1.39 -0.22
C TYR A 100 0.97 -2.66 -0.99
N TRP A 101 1.07 -2.52 -2.31
CA TRP A 101 1.69 -3.51 -3.17
C TRP A 101 2.39 -2.81 -4.35
N VAL A 102 3.37 -3.50 -4.92
CA VAL A 102 4.14 -3.04 -6.08
C VAL A 102 4.20 -4.16 -7.10
N GLY A 103 4.06 -3.83 -8.36
CA GLY A 103 4.17 -4.77 -9.47
C GLY A 103 5.55 -5.44 -9.54
N ARG A 104 5.59 -6.69 -9.95
CA ARG A 104 6.80 -7.51 -9.95
C ARG A 104 8.01 -6.90 -10.67
N PRO A 105 7.87 -6.23 -11.85
CA PRO A 105 9.02 -5.58 -12.51
C PRO A 105 9.71 -4.50 -11.67
N TRP A 106 9.03 -3.99 -10.64
CA TRP A 106 9.47 -2.89 -9.79
C TRP A 106 9.92 -3.30 -8.38
N TRP A 107 10.00 -4.61 -8.13
CA TRP A 107 10.48 -5.12 -6.84
C TRP A 107 11.96 -4.82 -6.62
N ASN A 108 12.36 -4.77 -5.36
CA ASN A 108 13.73 -4.52 -4.89
C ASN A 108 14.35 -3.17 -5.34
N GLN A 109 13.53 -2.21 -5.82
CA GLN A 109 13.97 -0.88 -6.24
C GLN A 109 13.67 0.22 -5.23
N GLY A 110 13.19 -0.15 -4.03
CA GLY A 110 12.89 0.80 -2.95
C GLY A 110 11.57 1.54 -3.09
N ILE A 111 10.78 1.28 -4.14
CA ILE A 111 9.52 1.99 -4.45
C ILE A 111 8.52 1.90 -3.30
N ALA A 112 8.27 0.70 -2.77
CA ALA A 112 7.35 0.53 -1.64
C ALA A 112 7.79 1.31 -0.40
N THR A 113 9.09 1.33 -0.10
CA THR A 113 9.64 2.07 1.04
C THR A 113 9.47 3.58 0.87
N GLU A 114 9.70 4.09 -0.33
CA GLU A 114 9.58 5.52 -0.64
C GLU A 114 8.10 5.97 -0.62
N ALA A 115 7.20 5.19 -1.23
CA ALA A 115 5.78 5.46 -1.20
C ALA A 115 5.21 5.40 0.23
N LEU A 116 5.66 4.42 1.04
CA LEU A 116 5.21 4.29 2.42
C LEU A 116 5.63 5.48 3.28
N ARG A 117 6.83 6.04 3.08
CA ARG A 117 7.26 7.26 3.79
C ARG A 117 6.34 8.45 3.48
N LEU A 118 5.94 8.65 2.23
CA LEU A 118 4.98 9.70 1.86
C LEU A 118 3.64 9.53 2.59
N ILE A 119 3.13 8.30 2.69
CA ILE A 119 1.87 8.01 3.40
C ILE A 119 2.02 8.19 4.90
N ILE A 120 3.14 7.82 5.50
CA ILE A 120 3.41 8.04 6.93
C ILE A 120 3.34 9.53 7.25
N ASP A 121 4.05 10.36 6.47
CA ASP A 121 4.04 11.82 6.66
C ASP A 121 2.62 12.39 6.50
N TYR A 122 1.90 11.99 5.45
CA TYR A 122 0.53 12.39 5.21
C TYR A 122 -0.41 11.99 6.36
N CYS A 123 -0.33 10.75 6.83
CA CYS A 123 -1.16 10.24 7.92
C CYS A 123 -0.90 10.98 9.26
N PHE A 124 0.36 11.24 9.58
CA PHE A 124 0.69 11.90 10.83
C PHE A 124 0.50 13.42 10.79
N ILE A 125 0.81 14.07 9.67
CA ILE A 125 0.82 15.53 9.57
C ILE A 125 -0.56 16.04 9.13
N GLU A 126 -1.11 15.48 8.05
CA GLU A 126 -2.35 15.99 7.45
C GLU A 126 -3.60 15.37 8.09
N LYS A 127 -3.56 14.05 8.40
CA LYS A 127 -4.71 13.35 9.00
C LYS A 127 -4.70 13.33 10.52
N GLY A 128 -3.55 13.56 11.14
CA GLY A 128 -3.42 13.65 12.59
C GLY A 128 -3.56 12.32 13.32
N PHE A 129 -3.40 11.18 12.65
CA PHE A 129 -3.42 9.88 13.31
C PHE A 129 -2.34 9.78 14.40
N HIS A 130 -2.62 8.98 15.43
CA HIS A 130 -1.71 8.80 16.57
C HIS A 130 -0.75 7.63 16.32
N THR A 131 -1.25 6.57 15.73
CA THR A 131 -0.48 5.35 15.46
C THR A 131 -0.83 4.83 14.06
N LEU A 132 0.19 4.38 13.35
CA LEU A 132 0.01 3.62 12.14
C LEU A 132 0.29 2.15 12.40
N TRP A 133 -0.60 1.32 11.90
CA TRP A 133 -0.52 -0.12 11.96
C TRP A 133 -0.31 -0.68 10.56
N ALA A 134 0.26 -1.85 10.50
CA ALA A 134 0.38 -2.61 9.26
C ALA A 134 0.47 -4.08 9.61
N ASP A 135 0.13 -4.92 8.67
CA ASP A 135 0.44 -6.33 8.78
C ASP A 135 1.27 -6.84 7.60
N TYR A 136 1.87 -7.99 7.77
CA TYR A 136 2.48 -8.73 6.70
C TYR A 136 2.44 -10.24 6.97
N ARG A 137 2.39 -11.01 5.91
CA ARG A 137 2.41 -12.48 6.00
C ARG A 137 3.84 -12.98 6.27
N PRO A 138 4.03 -13.98 7.14
CA PRO A 138 5.35 -14.55 7.43
C PRO A 138 6.09 -15.07 6.16
N ASP A 139 5.33 -15.54 5.16
CA ASP A 139 5.85 -16.00 3.86
C ASP A 139 6.16 -14.84 2.87
N ASN A 140 5.89 -13.58 3.28
CA ASN A 140 6.29 -12.37 2.56
C ASN A 140 7.24 -11.49 3.39
N PRO A 141 8.45 -11.95 3.72
CA PRO A 141 9.40 -11.18 4.56
C PRO A 141 9.86 -9.89 3.88
N ALA A 142 9.67 -9.73 2.57
CA ALA A 142 9.98 -8.50 1.86
C ALA A 142 9.10 -7.33 2.34
N SER A 143 7.79 -7.57 2.55
CA SER A 143 6.88 -6.57 3.14
C SER A 143 7.32 -6.19 4.55
N GLY A 144 7.64 -7.16 5.42
CA GLY A 144 8.16 -6.89 6.76
C GLY A 144 9.43 -6.01 6.76
N ARG A 145 10.36 -6.23 5.81
CA ARG A 145 11.56 -5.39 5.66
C ARG A 145 11.24 -3.96 5.23
N VAL A 146 10.24 -3.76 4.37
CA VAL A 146 9.77 -2.42 3.98
C VAL A 146 9.24 -1.68 5.22
N LEU A 147 8.38 -2.31 6.00
CA LEU A 147 7.83 -1.75 7.24
C LEU A 147 8.95 -1.38 8.23
N GLN A 148 9.90 -2.28 8.46
CA GLN A 148 11.05 -2.02 9.35
C GLN A 148 11.91 -0.83 8.89
N LYS A 149 12.17 -0.70 7.57
CA LYS A 149 12.89 0.44 6.98
C LYS A 149 12.17 1.78 7.14
N CYS A 150 10.85 1.73 7.33
CA CYS A 150 10.02 2.90 7.61
C CYS A 150 9.77 3.12 9.12
N GLY A 151 10.44 2.37 10.00
CA GLY A 151 10.38 2.57 11.44
C GLY A 151 9.31 1.77 12.18
N PHE A 152 8.53 0.95 11.48
CA PHE A 152 7.56 0.07 12.14
C PHE A 152 8.28 -0.98 12.99
N ARG A 153 7.70 -1.29 14.15
CA ARG A 153 8.20 -2.27 15.11
C ARG A 153 7.25 -3.45 15.19
N ASP A 154 7.80 -4.64 15.36
CA ASP A 154 7.01 -5.85 15.61
C ASP A 154 6.34 -5.74 16.99
N THR A 155 5.05 -5.99 17.04
CA THR A 155 4.28 -5.95 18.29
C THR A 155 4.26 -7.30 19.02
N GLY A 156 4.77 -8.36 18.41
CA GLY A 156 4.59 -9.75 18.88
C GLY A 156 3.19 -10.31 18.63
N ARG A 157 2.26 -9.48 18.15
CA ARG A 157 0.86 -9.84 17.88
C ARG A 157 0.75 -10.53 16.53
N GLN A 158 -0.01 -11.61 16.50
CA GLN A 158 -0.39 -12.32 15.27
C GLN A 158 -1.92 -12.34 15.16
N ASN A 159 -2.41 -12.10 13.95
CA ASN A 159 -3.83 -12.22 13.63
C ASN A 159 -4.01 -13.27 12.53
N LEU A 160 -5.23 -13.82 12.45
CA LEU A 160 -5.68 -14.55 11.27
C LEU A 160 -6.54 -13.61 10.45
N ILE A 161 -6.16 -13.38 9.20
CA ILE A 161 -6.95 -12.56 8.28
C ILE A 161 -7.59 -13.47 7.25
N SER A 162 -8.93 -13.35 7.16
CA SER A 162 -9.70 -14.04 6.14
C SER A 162 -9.50 -13.32 4.80
N HIS A 163 -8.78 -13.96 3.89
CA HIS A 163 -8.66 -13.49 2.52
C HIS A 163 -9.78 -14.11 1.68
N LEU A 164 -10.88 -13.39 1.53
CA LEU A 164 -12.04 -13.83 0.74
C LEU A 164 -11.67 -14.32 -0.67
N ALA A 165 -10.62 -13.74 -1.26
CA ALA A 165 -10.16 -14.09 -2.61
C ALA A 165 -9.39 -15.43 -2.68
N ILE A 166 -8.84 -15.93 -1.58
CA ILE A 166 -8.08 -17.19 -1.53
C ILE A 166 -8.73 -18.24 -0.64
N GLY A 167 -9.88 -17.96 -0.07
CA GLY A 167 -10.73 -18.93 0.66
C GLY A 167 -10.11 -19.55 1.93
N ALA A 168 -9.10 -18.89 2.53
CA ALA A 168 -8.45 -19.39 3.73
C ALA A 168 -7.96 -18.27 4.64
N ASP A 169 -8.10 -18.46 5.94
CA ASP A 169 -7.46 -17.62 6.93
C ASP A 169 -5.94 -17.78 6.89
N ARG A 170 -5.22 -16.68 6.87
CA ARG A 170 -3.75 -16.68 6.84
C ARG A 170 -3.20 -15.93 8.05
N PRO A 171 -2.15 -16.45 8.69
CA PRO A 171 -1.49 -15.75 9.77
C PRO A 171 -0.77 -14.51 9.22
N VAL A 172 -0.88 -13.41 9.95
CA VAL A 172 -0.14 -12.18 9.71
C VAL A 172 0.56 -11.73 10.99
N LYS A 173 1.70 -11.09 10.85
CA LYS A 173 2.40 -10.38 11.91
C LYS A 173 1.99 -8.92 11.89
N VAL A 174 1.64 -8.40 13.07
CA VAL A 174 1.18 -7.01 13.22
C VAL A 174 2.35 -6.11 13.61
N MET A 175 2.51 -5.03 12.86
CA MET A 175 3.53 -4.02 13.03
C MET A 175 2.90 -2.69 13.45
N ARG A 176 3.65 -1.86 14.17
CA ARG A 176 3.19 -0.57 14.69
C ARG A 176 4.24 0.51 14.50
N LEU A 177 3.79 1.73 14.20
CA LEU A 177 4.57 2.95 14.17
C LEU A 177 3.80 4.06 14.91
N ASP A 178 4.35 4.56 16.01
CA ASP A 178 3.77 5.69 16.72
C ASP A 178 4.21 7.02 16.11
N ARG A 179 3.32 8.00 16.16
CA ARG A 179 3.63 9.38 15.79
C ARG A 179 4.80 9.87 16.66
N PRO A 180 5.86 10.44 16.07
CA PRO A 180 6.92 11.06 16.85
C PRO A 180 6.33 12.12 17.77
N THR A 181 6.63 12.04 19.06
CA THR A 181 6.31 13.11 20.01
C THR A 181 7.16 14.31 19.66
N SER A 182 6.52 15.46 19.39
CA SER A 182 7.24 16.73 19.26
C SER A 182 7.89 17.04 20.61
N ASN A 183 9.19 16.81 20.73
CA ASN A 183 9.93 17.36 21.84
C ASN A 183 9.96 18.88 21.65
N HIS A 184 8.99 19.60 22.22
CA HIS A 184 9.17 21.01 22.53
C HIS A 184 10.30 21.06 23.56
N LYS A 185 11.53 21.29 23.10
CA LYS A 185 12.52 21.86 23.96
C LYS A 185 12.09 23.30 24.20
N GLU A 186 11.60 23.57 25.40
CA GLU A 186 11.57 24.92 25.96
C GLU A 186 12.98 25.52 26.01
#